data_b70198cf080e89cf7e59b661ce7748bc
#
_entry.id   b70198cf080e89cf7e59b661ce7748bc
#
_cell.length_a   1.000
_cell.length_b   1.000
_cell.length_c   1.000
_cell.angle_alpha   90.00
_cell.angle_beta   90.00
_cell.angle_gamma   90.00
#
_symmetry.space_group_name_H-M   'P 1'
#
loop_
_entity.id
_entity.type
_entity.pdbx_description
1 polymer ?
#
loop_
_entity_poly.entity_id
_entity_poly.type
_entity_poly.pdbx_seq_one_letter_code
_entity_poly.pdbx_strand_id
1 'polypeptide(L)'
;VVLFGRVHGGRTGFALGPEPVQLGRDVGDERHIQLDDPLVSRRHAEIHWSEIHSRYWIRDLGSRNGVYLDGVRIAREVIACGDLLRIGDTVFRFTAIEPGAPEPGAPEPALEPPFIGRSRSLRRSLELAARIAPSDTPVLILGPTGTGKDLLAAAIHRASQRSGALVPVNCAALPSNLVESELFGHERGAFSGADASRAGLFRAAQAGTLFLDEIGELAPEIQAKLLRVLEARSIRPIGAVAEALIDVRVVAATNRDLGHEVAHGRFRADLYARLTESVVQLDPLRDRPEDLAPLWDHFVAQLGPRARLELSGAAFEAMALHAWPFNVRELRQLVRAALLARPGGGQLGIDDLPPAMQRPRQGRPGAKADAKPDGPPTPPLLLAGGEVPSPRQLRQLVEEFHGNVKDIAAFLGKDRKQIYRWLRRDRIDPDAYRRGSG
;
A
#
# COMPACT_ATOMS: atom_id res chain seq x y z
N VAL A 1 12.35 -1.32 12.94
CA VAL A 1 11.15 -1.89 12.29
C VAL A 1 9.92 -1.47 13.09
N VAL A 2 8.81 -1.25 12.42
CA VAL A 2 7.56 -0.82 13.07
C VAL A 2 6.46 -1.83 12.75
N LEU A 3 5.64 -2.12 13.75
CA LEU A 3 4.35 -2.79 13.59
C LEU A 3 3.27 -1.72 13.54
N PHE A 4 2.53 -1.63 12.44
CA PHE A 4 1.35 -0.77 12.30
C PHE A 4 0.11 -1.64 12.29
N GLY A 5 -0.96 -1.24 12.99
CA GLY A 5 -2.15 -2.04 12.95
C GLY A 5 -3.40 -1.39 13.49
N ARG A 6 -4.51 -2.09 13.32
CA ARG A 6 -5.76 -1.82 14.01
C ARG A 6 -5.56 -2.27 15.46
N VAL A 7 -5.26 -1.34 16.35
CA VAL A 7 -5.10 -1.58 17.80
C VAL A 7 -6.25 -0.90 18.51
N HIS A 8 -7.04 -1.65 19.28
CA HIS A 8 -7.91 -1.06 20.27
C HIS A 8 -7.03 -0.36 21.31
N GLY A 9 -7.14 0.96 21.50
CA GLY A 9 -6.41 1.68 22.53
C GLY A 9 -5.40 2.75 22.07
N GLY A 10 -5.36 3.14 20.81
CA GLY A 10 -4.77 4.42 20.38
C GLY A 10 -3.32 4.43 19.92
N ARG A 11 -2.47 3.44 20.17
CA ARG A 11 -1.14 3.38 19.57
C ARG A 11 -1.17 2.64 18.24
N THR A 12 -0.72 3.31 17.17
CA THR A 12 -0.77 2.77 15.80
C THR A 12 0.57 2.20 15.31
N GLY A 13 1.64 2.29 16.10
CA GLY A 13 2.94 1.77 15.70
C GLY A 13 3.88 1.51 16.89
N PHE A 14 4.68 0.45 16.77
CA PHE A 14 5.65 0.05 17.78
C PHE A 14 7.01 -0.18 17.12
N ALA A 15 8.05 0.49 17.61
CA ALA A 15 9.41 0.27 17.15
C ALA A 15 9.96 -1.02 17.76
N LEU A 16 10.55 -1.88 16.93
CA LEU A 16 11.21 -3.10 17.36
C LEU A 16 12.73 -2.90 17.33
N GLY A 17 13.39 -3.20 18.46
CA GLY A 17 14.84 -3.28 18.61
C GLY A 17 15.34 -4.73 18.51
N PRO A 18 16.62 -4.96 18.82
CA PRO A 18 17.20 -6.30 18.85
C PRO A 18 16.72 -7.15 20.06
N GLU A 19 16.20 -6.51 21.10
CA GLU A 19 15.72 -7.19 22.30
C GLU A 19 14.37 -7.87 22.04
N PRO A 20 14.09 -9.01 22.69
CA PRO A 20 12.79 -9.68 22.60
C PRO A 20 11.65 -8.79 23.08
N VAL A 21 10.54 -8.81 22.36
CA VAL A 21 9.32 -8.06 22.68
C VAL A 21 8.16 -9.05 22.80
N GLN A 22 7.48 -9.05 23.94
CA GLN A 22 6.27 -9.86 24.13
C GLN A 22 5.02 -9.06 23.78
N LEU A 23 4.06 -9.76 23.18
CA LEU A 23 2.74 -9.22 22.84
C LEU A 23 1.69 -9.96 23.67
N GLY A 24 0.78 -9.21 24.29
CA GLY A 24 -0.26 -9.82 25.10
C GLY A 24 -1.21 -8.80 25.69
N ARG A 25 -2.28 -9.30 26.34
CA ARG A 25 -3.29 -8.44 26.98
C ARG A 25 -2.85 -7.92 28.36
N ASP A 26 -1.99 -8.68 29.06
CA ASP A 26 -1.56 -8.36 30.42
C ASP A 26 -0.05 -8.63 30.51
N VAL A 27 0.73 -7.68 30.08
CA VAL A 27 2.20 -7.74 30.04
C VAL A 27 2.73 -6.53 30.79
N GLY A 28 3.28 -6.76 31.95
CA GLY A 28 3.55 -5.75 32.99
C GLY A 28 4.90 -5.06 32.93
N ASP A 29 5.57 -4.87 31.77
CA ASP A 29 6.91 -4.26 31.70
C ASP A 29 7.04 -3.37 30.43
N GLU A 30 7.92 -2.37 30.44
CA GLU A 30 8.16 -1.41 29.35
C GLU A 30 8.59 -2.02 28.00
N ARG A 31 9.01 -3.29 28.01
CA ARG A 31 9.42 -4.07 26.83
C ARG A 31 8.29 -4.85 26.18
N HIS A 32 7.06 -4.57 26.54
CA HIS A 32 5.90 -5.33 26.12
C HIS A 32 4.95 -4.48 25.28
N ILE A 33 4.34 -5.09 24.27
CA ILE A 33 3.22 -4.50 23.51
C ILE A 33 1.93 -5.01 24.15
N GLN A 34 1.31 -4.17 24.96
CA GLN A 34 0.01 -4.46 25.52
C GLN A 34 -1.08 -4.22 24.47
N LEU A 35 -1.94 -5.23 24.29
CA LEU A 35 -3.04 -5.21 23.33
C LEU A 35 -4.37 -5.27 24.11
N ASP A 36 -5.16 -4.20 24.02
CA ASP A 36 -6.51 -4.15 24.57
C ASP A 36 -7.50 -4.89 23.66
N ASP A 37 -7.36 -6.22 23.60
CA ASP A 37 -8.12 -7.12 22.76
C ASP A 37 -8.51 -8.36 23.55
N PRO A 38 -9.82 -8.62 23.78
CA PRO A 38 -10.31 -9.73 24.58
C PRO A 38 -9.94 -11.11 24.01
N LEU A 39 -9.64 -11.20 22.71
CA LEU A 39 -9.21 -12.42 22.04
C LEU A 39 -7.70 -12.68 22.18
N VAL A 40 -6.95 -11.73 22.75
CA VAL A 40 -5.52 -11.86 23.00
C VAL A 40 -5.29 -12.51 24.37
N SER A 41 -4.42 -13.53 24.44
CA SER A 41 -4.01 -14.15 25.70
C SER A 41 -3.14 -13.19 26.52
N ARG A 42 -3.04 -13.36 27.85
CA ARG A 42 -2.19 -12.52 28.71
C ARG A 42 -0.75 -12.41 28.18
N ARG A 43 -0.14 -13.55 27.88
CA ARG A 43 1.12 -13.68 27.11
C ARG A 43 0.76 -14.44 25.85
N HIS A 44 0.78 -13.79 24.68
CA HIS A 44 0.25 -14.38 23.46
C HIS A 44 1.37 -14.78 22.51
N ALA A 45 2.25 -13.86 22.19
CA ALA A 45 3.33 -14.07 21.25
C ALA A 45 4.60 -13.34 21.69
N GLU A 46 5.72 -13.69 21.07
CA GLU A 46 7.00 -13.05 21.28
C GLU A 46 7.68 -12.82 19.94
N ILE A 47 8.19 -11.60 19.74
CA ILE A 47 9.01 -11.23 18.59
C ILE A 47 10.43 -11.04 19.07
N HIS A 48 11.40 -11.62 18.37
CA HIS A 48 12.81 -11.47 18.68
C HIS A 48 13.66 -11.35 17.41
N TRP A 49 14.78 -10.63 17.52
CA TRP A 49 15.79 -10.55 16.48
C TRP A 49 16.72 -11.75 16.51
N SER A 50 16.93 -12.40 15.39
CA SER A 50 17.95 -13.44 15.22
C SER A 50 19.17 -12.87 14.52
N GLU A 51 20.31 -12.80 15.23
CA GLU A 51 21.58 -12.38 14.66
C GLU A 51 22.08 -13.36 13.58
N ILE A 52 21.76 -14.65 13.74
CA ILE A 52 22.17 -15.70 12.81
C ILE A 52 21.50 -15.52 11.46
N HIS A 53 20.22 -15.17 11.47
CA HIS A 53 19.42 -15.02 10.25
C HIS A 53 19.32 -13.56 9.79
N SER A 54 19.80 -12.59 10.60
CA SER A 54 19.61 -11.14 10.39
C SER A 54 18.14 -10.80 10.11
N ARG A 55 17.23 -11.42 10.86
CA ARG A 55 15.78 -11.30 10.68
C ARG A 55 15.04 -11.37 12.00
N TYR A 56 13.83 -10.83 12.01
CA TYR A 56 12.90 -11.00 13.11
C TYR A 56 12.13 -12.32 13.00
N TRP A 57 11.89 -12.93 14.15
CA TRP A 57 11.07 -14.11 14.32
C TRP A 57 9.90 -13.80 15.22
N ILE A 58 8.78 -14.46 14.97
CA ILE A 58 7.66 -14.50 15.89
C ILE A 58 7.39 -15.94 16.29
N ARG A 59 7.03 -16.15 17.55
CA ARG A 59 6.52 -17.42 18.04
C ARG A 59 5.25 -17.23 18.86
N ASP A 60 4.35 -18.18 18.75
CA ASP A 60 3.18 -18.33 19.62
C ASP A 60 3.64 -18.88 20.98
N LEU A 61 3.22 -18.24 22.06
CA LEU A 61 3.52 -18.67 23.43
C LEU A 61 2.46 -19.64 24.02
N GLY A 62 1.78 -20.41 23.17
CA GLY A 62 0.69 -21.29 23.56
C GLY A 62 -0.62 -20.53 23.73
N SER A 63 -0.88 -19.57 22.86
CA SER A 63 -2.05 -18.72 22.91
C SER A 63 -3.35 -19.49 22.61
N ARG A 64 -4.48 -19.00 23.13
CA ARG A 64 -5.80 -19.63 22.91
C ARG A 64 -6.24 -19.53 21.45
N ASN A 65 -6.08 -18.37 20.84
CA ASN A 65 -6.59 -18.09 19.50
C ASN A 65 -5.53 -18.20 18.40
N GLY A 66 -4.26 -18.39 18.74
CA GLY A 66 -3.16 -18.57 17.79
C GLY A 66 -2.63 -17.26 17.22
N VAL A 67 -1.46 -17.36 16.61
CA VAL A 67 -0.79 -16.30 15.86
C VAL A 67 -0.91 -16.61 14.38
N TYR A 68 -1.25 -15.60 13.57
CA TYR A 68 -1.39 -15.75 12.12
C TYR A 68 -0.43 -14.82 11.42
N LEU A 69 0.21 -15.32 10.37
CA LEU A 69 1.08 -14.55 9.49
C LEU A 69 0.57 -14.71 8.05
N ASP A 70 0.19 -13.60 7.40
CA ASP A 70 -0.45 -13.58 6.08
C ASP A 70 -1.65 -14.55 5.95
N GLY A 71 -2.48 -14.62 6.98
CA GLY A 71 -3.67 -15.48 7.04
C GLY A 71 -3.39 -16.94 7.42
N VAL A 72 -2.12 -17.34 7.60
CA VAL A 72 -1.72 -18.71 7.96
C VAL A 72 -1.40 -18.77 9.44
N ARG A 73 -2.02 -19.73 10.16
CA ARG A 73 -1.68 -19.98 11.58
C ARG A 73 -0.27 -20.53 11.70
N ILE A 74 0.52 -19.95 12.61
CA ILE A 74 1.92 -20.31 12.83
C ILE A 74 2.17 -20.65 14.29
N ALA A 75 3.13 -21.55 14.55
CA ALA A 75 3.71 -21.74 15.88
C ALA A 75 4.97 -20.87 16.03
N ARG A 76 5.79 -20.80 14.99
CA ARG A 76 7.00 -20.00 14.91
C ARG A 76 7.31 -19.73 13.44
N GLU A 77 7.64 -18.47 13.07
CA GLU A 77 7.98 -18.11 11.70
C GLU A 77 8.87 -16.86 11.64
N VAL A 78 9.60 -16.72 10.53
CA VAL A 78 10.36 -15.50 10.18
C VAL A 78 9.39 -14.42 9.70
N ILE A 79 9.57 -13.19 10.18
CA ILE A 79 8.80 -12.04 9.72
C ILE A 79 9.62 -11.27 8.68
N ALA A 80 9.03 -11.01 7.53
CA ALA A 80 9.61 -10.18 6.48
C ALA A 80 8.87 -8.83 6.39
N CYS A 81 9.57 -7.82 5.83
CA CYS A 81 8.95 -6.52 5.58
C CYS A 81 7.75 -6.68 4.63
N GLY A 82 6.61 -6.13 5.05
CA GLY A 82 5.34 -6.23 4.34
C GLY A 82 4.39 -7.29 4.89
N ASP A 83 4.87 -8.22 5.72
CA ASP A 83 4.03 -9.27 6.30
C ASP A 83 2.94 -8.69 7.22
N LEU A 84 1.77 -9.33 7.20
CA LEU A 84 0.66 -9.07 8.09
C LEU A 84 0.64 -10.10 9.22
N LEU A 85 0.69 -9.60 10.44
CA LEU A 85 0.62 -10.38 11.67
C LEU A 85 -0.73 -10.14 12.33
N ARG A 86 -1.53 -11.20 12.54
CA ARG A 86 -2.77 -11.13 13.32
C ARG A 86 -2.66 -11.87 14.65
N ILE A 87 -3.08 -11.19 15.71
CA ILE A 87 -3.14 -11.69 17.08
C ILE A 87 -4.51 -11.29 17.65
N GLY A 88 -5.42 -12.24 17.82
CA GLY A 88 -6.82 -11.91 18.11
C GLY A 88 -7.50 -11.17 16.95
N ASP A 89 -8.15 -10.05 17.27
CA ASP A 89 -8.71 -9.11 16.29
C ASP A 89 -7.74 -7.97 15.92
N THR A 90 -6.55 -7.97 16.53
CA THR A 90 -5.51 -6.99 16.24
C THR A 90 -4.64 -7.46 15.08
N VAL A 91 -4.49 -6.60 14.05
CA VAL A 91 -3.69 -6.88 12.86
C VAL A 91 -2.58 -5.86 12.75
N PHE A 92 -1.37 -6.32 12.51
CA PHE A 92 -0.17 -5.50 12.33
C PHE A 92 0.45 -5.72 10.97
N ARG A 93 1.07 -4.67 10.42
CA ARG A 93 2.00 -4.77 9.30
C ARG A 93 3.43 -4.57 9.79
N PHE A 94 4.30 -5.47 9.43
CA PHE A 94 5.73 -5.37 9.73
C PHE A 94 6.43 -4.54 8.64
N THR A 95 7.01 -3.39 9.01
CA THR A 95 7.66 -2.49 8.05
C THR A 95 9.04 -2.05 8.50
N ALA A 96 9.93 -1.79 7.55
CA ALA A 96 11.20 -1.13 7.83
C ALA A 96 10.97 0.38 8.12
N ILE A 97 11.70 0.94 9.10
CA ILE A 97 11.77 2.38 9.29
C ILE A 97 12.92 2.90 8.43
N GLU A 98 12.63 3.82 7.52
CA GLU A 98 13.66 4.62 6.87
C GLU A 98 14.14 5.72 7.85
N PRO A 99 15.46 5.96 7.96
CA PRO A 99 15.97 7.06 8.77
C PRO A 99 15.37 8.41 8.30
N GLY A 100 14.86 9.21 9.24
CA GLY A 100 14.23 10.50 8.92
C GLY A 100 12.76 10.45 8.51
N ALA A 101 12.11 9.29 8.62
CA ALA A 101 10.69 9.18 8.39
C ALA A 101 9.90 9.93 9.48
N PRO A 102 8.86 10.73 9.10
CA PRO A 102 8.02 11.40 10.09
C PRO A 102 7.32 10.38 10.98
N GLU A 103 7.20 10.74 12.25
CA GLU A 103 6.51 9.90 13.24
C GLU A 103 5.03 9.67 12.86
N PRO A 104 4.45 8.53 13.24
CA PRO A 104 3.02 8.31 13.13
C PRO A 104 2.27 9.39 13.94
N GLY A 105 1.47 10.21 13.24
CA GLY A 105 0.74 11.32 13.88
C GLY A 105 1.14 12.73 13.46
N ALA A 106 2.09 12.88 12.50
CA ALA A 106 2.35 14.18 11.89
C ALA A 106 1.07 14.75 11.23
N PRO A 107 0.85 16.09 11.27
CA PRO A 107 -0.35 16.71 10.72
C PRO A 107 -0.55 16.35 9.25
N GLU A 108 -1.82 16.15 8.87
CA GLU A 108 -2.19 15.85 7.49
C GLU A 108 -1.86 17.04 6.57
N PRO A 109 -1.40 16.78 5.33
CA PRO A 109 -1.18 17.84 4.35
C PRO A 109 -2.50 18.58 4.10
N ALA A 110 -2.44 19.90 4.05
CA ALA A 110 -3.61 20.80 3.94
C ALA A 110 -4.17 20.85 2.50
N LEU A 111 -4.50 19.70 1.91
CA LEU A 111 -5.22 19.63 0.63
C LEU A 111 -6.69 19.28 0.87
N GLU A 112 -7.60 20.08 0.32
CA GLU A 112 -9.02 19.78 0.30
C GLU A 112 -9.45 19.21 -1.06
N PRO A 113 -10.33 18.18 -1.11
CA PRO A 113 -11.06 17.56 -0.02
C PRO A 113 -10.14 16.75 0.88
N PRO A 114 -10.57 16.46 2.13
CA PRO A 114 -9.78 15.63 3.01
C PRO A 114 -9.58 14.25 2.36
N PHE A 115 -8.33 13.88 2.21
CA PHE A 115 -7.97 12.53 1.76
C PHE A 115 -7.99 11.61 2.96
N ILE A 116 -8.66 10.48 2.80
CA ILE A 116 -8.77 9.49 3.88
C ILE A 116 -7.65 8.48 3.72
N GLY A 117 -6.74 8.44 4.70
CA GLY A 117 -5.63 7.48 4.74
C GLY A 117 -4.52 7.92 5.69
N ARG A 118 -3.66 6.97 6.08
CA ARG A 118 -2.55 7.17 7.01
C ARG A 118 -1.21 6.70 6.43
N SER A 119 -1.24 6.11 5.23
CA SER A 119 -0.05 5.58 4.59
C SER A 119 0.94 6.69 4.24
N ARG A 120 2.23 6.36 4.35
CA ARG A 120 3.31 7.29 3.98
C ARG A 120 3.28 7.64 2.51
N SER A 121 2.96 6.67 1.66
CA SER A 121 2.93 6.90 0.22
C SER A 121 1.86 7.92 -0.14
N LEU A 122 0.65 7.79 0.39
CA LEU A 122 -0.40 8.78 0.20
C LEU A 122 0.03 10.16 0.70
N ARG A 123 0.59 10.24 1.91
CA ARG A 123 1.06 11.51 2.49
C ARG A 123 2.12 12.19 1.61
N ARG A 124 3.14 11.45 1.15
CA ARG A 124 4.17 11.97 0.23
C ARG A 124 3.57 12.51 -1.06
N SER A 125 2.60 11.79 -1.64
CA SER A 125 1.89 12.23 -2.86
C SER A 125 1.11 13.52 -2.63
N LEU A 126 0.41 13.65 -1.50
CA LEU A 126 -0.33 14.85 -1.14
C LEU A 126 0.58 16.05 -0.84
N GLU A 127 1.70 15.84 -0.13
CA GLU A 127 2.71 16.88 0.12
C GLU A 127 3.34 17.40 -1.18
N LEU A 128 3.64 16.49 -2.11
CA LEU A 128 4.16 16.86 -3.43
C LEU A 128 3.11 17.64 -4.21
N ALA A 129 1.86 17.17 -4.24
CA ALA A 129 0.76 17.85 -4.91
C ALA A 129 0.52 19.25 -4.34
N ALA A 130 0.57 19.42 -3.00
CA ALA A 130 0.44 20.73 -2.35
C ALA A 130 1.55 21.71 -2.76
N ARG A 131 2.78 21.24 -2.89
CA ARG A 131 3.93 22.05 -3.34
C ARG A 131 3.82 22.46 -4.81
N ILE A 132 3.29 21.58 -5.67
CA ILE A 132 3.14 21.84 -7.10
C ILE A 132 1.90 22.70 -7.39
N ALA A 133 0.88 22.62 -6.55
CA ALA A 133 -0.41 23.26 -6.80
C ALA A 133 -0.34 24.75 -7.13
N PRO A 134 0.48 25.61 -6.51
CA PRO A 134 0.56 27.02 -6.83
C PRO A 134 1.22 27.34 -8.20
N SER A 135 1.89 26.37 -8.84
CA SER A 135 2.54 26.57 -10.14
C SER A 135 1.56 26.39 -11.30
N ASP A 136 1.92 26.95 -12.47
CA ASP A 136 1.19 26.76 -13.73
C ASP A 136 1.68 25.56 -14.56
N THR A 137 2.69 24.83 -14.04
CA THR A 137 3.24 23.66 -14.75
C THR A 137 2.18 22.58 -14.94
N PRO A 138 2.19 21.85 -16.06
CA PRO A 138 1.39 20.66 -16.22
C PRO A 138 1.67 19.64 -15.10
N VAL A 139 0.65 18.92 -14.68
CA VAL A 139 0.81 17.84 -13.66
C VAL A 139 0.33 16.53 -14.26
N LEU A 140 1.17 15.50 -14.15
CA LEU A 140 0.80 14.13 -14.50
C LEU A 140 0.53 13.31 -13.23
N ILE A 141 -0.69 12.80 -13.09
CA ILE A 141 -1.09 11.93 -12.00
C ILE A 141 -1.04 10.47 -12.48
N LEU A 142 -0.14 9.69 -11.93
CA LEU A 142 -0.01 8.27 -12.22
C LEU A 142 -0.68 7.44 -11.14
N GLY A 143 -1.37 6.38 -11.52
CA GLY A 143 -1.93 5.43 -10.55
C GLY A 143 -3.00 4.55 -11.15
N PRO A 144 -3.21 3.34 -10.57
CA PRO A 144 -4.25 2.42 -11.03
C PRO A 144 -5.66 3.02 -10.95
N THR A 145 -6.58 2.38 -11.68
CA THR A 145 -7.99 2.77 -11.66
C THR A 145 -8.57 2.70 -10.25
N GLY A 146 -9.33 3.73 -9.83
CA GLY A 146 -10.01 3.78 -8.54
C GLY A 146 -9.13 4.17 -7.35
N THR A 147 -7.92 4.71 -7.56
CA THR A 147 -7.03 5.22 -6.50
C THR A 147 -7.39 6.63 -6.02
N GLY A 148 -8.22 7.39 -6.78
CA GLY A 148 -8.64 8.76 -6.45
C GLY A 148 -7.90 9.84 -7.23
N LYS A 149 -7.47 9.57 -8.47
CA LYS A 149 -6.80 10.53 -9.36
C LYS A 149 -7.65 11.79 -9.61
N ASP A 150 -8.95 11.62 -9.78
CA ASP A 150 -9.95 12.66 -9.93
C ASP A 150 -10.05 13.58 -8.70
N LEU A 151 -10.05 13.00 -7.51
CA LEU A 151 -10.04 13.76 -6.25
C LEU A 151 -8.74 14.56 -6.11
N LEU A 152 -7.60 13.99 -6.50
CA LEU A 152 -6.31 14.66 -6.44
C LEU A 152 -6.25 15.83 -7.45
N ALA A 153 -6.75 15.65 -8.66
CA ALA A 153 -6.85 16.73 -9.65
C ALA A 153 -7.72 17.88 -9.15
N ALA A 154 -8.85 17.57 -8.51
CA ALA A 154 -9.72 18.56 -7.89
C ALA A 154 -9.05 19.31 -6.73
N ALA A 155 -8.24 18.61 -5.91
CA ALA A 155 -7.49 19.22 -4.83
C ALA A 155 -6.37 20.14 -5.35
N ILE A 156 -5.63 19.71 -6.37
CA ILE A 156 -4.60 20.53 -7.03
C ILE A 156 -5.22 21.80 -7.61
N HIS A 157 -6.37 21.68 -8.28
CA HIS A 157 -7.08 22.83 -8.82
C HIS A 157 -7.47 23.84 -7.73
N ARG A 158 -8.11 23.38 -6.63
CA ARG A 158 -8.46 24.27 -5.50
C ARG A 158 -7.25 24.95 -4.89
N ALA A 159 -6.19 24.20 -4.64
CA ALA A 159 -4.98 24.74 -4.05
C ALA A 159 -4.19 25.64 -5.00
N SER A 160 -4.45 25.60 -6.31
CA SER A 160 -3.84 26.50 -7.30
C SER A 160 -4.41 27.92 -7.28
N GLN A 161 -5.55 28.15 -6.59
CA GLN A 161 -6.25 29.42 -6.51
C GLN A 161 -6.62 30.02 -7.88
N ARG A 162 -6.69 29.22 -8.96
CA ARG A 162 -7.15 29.68 -10.27
C ARG A 162 -8.64 29.99 -10.23
N SER A 163 -9.02 31.12 -10.83
CA SER A 163 -10.39 31.67 -10.75
C SER A 163 -11.39 30.96 -11.67
N GLY A 164 -10.92 30.30 -12.71
CA GLY A 164 -11.75 29.58 -13.68
C GLY A 164 -12.15 28.19 -13.15
N ALA A 165 -12.98 27.49 -13.90
CA ALA A 165 -13.51 26.18 -13.53
C ALA A 165 -12.48 25.05 -13.67
N LEU A 166 -12.67 23.98 -12.88
CA LEU A 166 -12.11 22.67 -13.18
C LEU A 166 -13.02 21.99 -14.21
N VAL A 167 -12.49 21.70 -15.40
CA VAL A 167 -13.21 20.99 -16.46
C VAL A 167 -12.65 19.57 -16.58
N PRO A 168 -13.35 18.54 -16.04
CA PRO A 168 -12.90 17.16 -16.16
C PRO A 168 -13.31 16.58 -17.50
N VAL A 169 -12.39 15.84 -18.12
CA VAL A 169 -12.58 15.13 -19.38
C VAL A 169 -12.01 13.72 -19.26
N ASN A 170 -12.82 12.72 -19.53
CA ASN A 170 -12.33 11.36 -19.67
C ASN A 170 -12.04 11.10 -21.16
N CYS A 171 -10.76 10.99 -21.51
CA CYS A 171 -10.31 10.80 -22.89
C CYS A 171 -10.78 9.48 -23.50
N ALA A 172 -10.95 8.44 -22.69
CA ALA A 172 -11.46 7.15 -23.13
C ALA A 172 -12.97 7.15 -23.44
N ALA A 173 -13.71 8.10 -22.89
CA ALA A 173 -15.17 8.20 -23.11
C ALA A 173 -15.56 9.02 -24.32
N LEU A 174 -14.61 9.77 -24.91
CA LEU A 174 -14.86 10.58 -26.07
C LEU A 174 -14.81 9.72 -27.35
N PRO A 175 -15.82 9.80 -28.24
CA PRO A 175 -15.74 9.16 -29.55
C PRO A 175 -14.54 9.67 -30.35
N SER A 176 -13.75 8.77 -30.93
CA SER A 176 -12.47 9.09 -31.58
C SER A 176 -12.59 10.17 -32.68
N ASN A 177 -13.70 10.21 -33.40
CA ASN A 177 -13.99 11.21 -34.41
C ASN A 177 -14.42 12.57 -33.85
N LEU A 178 -14.75 12.68 -32.56
CA LEU A 178 -15.20 13.94 -31.94
C LEU A 178 -14.19 14.50 -30.93
N VAL A 179 -13.19 13.71 -30.49
CA VAL A 179 -12.20 14.14 -29.48
C VAL A 179 -11.60 15.50 -29.82
N GLU A 180 -11.20 15.69 -31.07
CA GLU A 180 -10.59 16.93 -31.51
C GLU A 180 -11.54 18.12 -31.40
N SER A 181 -12.77 17.95 -31.92
CA SER A 181 -13.82 18.96 -31.86
C SER A 181 -14.24 19.31 -30.44
N GLU A 182 -14.33 18.29 -29.55
CA GLU A 182 -14.66 18.50 -28.13
C GLU A 182 -13.55 19.25 -27.39
N LEU A 183 -12.29 18.90 -27.60
CA LEU A 183 -11.17 19.54 -26.91
C LEU A 183 -10.91 20.95 -27.41
N PHE A 184 -10.78 21.15 -28.75
CA PHE A 184 -10.29 22.39 -29.33
C PHE A 184 -11.38 23.28 -29.91
N GLY A 185 -12.60 22.73 -30.13
CA GLY A 185 -13.71 23.42 -30.78
C GLY A 185 -13.66 23.37 -32.31
N HIS A 186 -14.72 23.83 -32.94
CA HIS A 186 -14.81 23.93 -34.41
C HIS A 186 -15.62 25.13 -34.83
N GLU A 187 -15.33 25.62 -36.05
CA GLU A 187 -16.14 26.62 -36.75
C GLU A 187 -17.26 25.93 -37.52
N ARG A 188 -18.32 26.69 -37.81
CA ARG A 188 -19.42 26.21 -38.66
C ARG A 188 -18.90 25.78 -40.03
N GLY A 189 -19.30 24.59 -40.47
CA GLY A 189 -18.89 24.02 -41.77
C GLY A 189 -17.51 23.35 -41.78
N ALA A 190 -16.86 23.20 -40.63
CA ALA A 190 -15.52 22.57 -40.51
C ALA A 190 -15.49 21.09 -40.92
N PHE A 191 -16.62 20.40 -40.83
CA PHE A 191 -16.80 18.98 -41.22
C PHE A 191 -18.29 18.72 -41.48
N SER A 192 -18.62 17.58 -42.10
CA SER A 192 -20.02 17.16 -42.33
C SER A 192 -20.75 17.00 -41.00
N GLY A 193 -21.79 17.82 -40.76
CA GLY A 193 -22.54 17.89 -39.48
C GLY A 193 -22.12 19.02 -38.55
N ALA A 194 -21.18 19.89 -38.95
CA ALA A 194 -20.82 21.09 -38.19
C ALA A 194 -21.80 22.25 -38.49
N ASP A 195 -23.05 22.13 -38.09
CA ASP A 195 -24.12 23.11 -38.40
C ASP A 195 -23.96 24.43 -37.64
N ALA A 196 -23.25 24.42 -36.51
CA ALA A 196 -22.94 25.58 -35.68
C ALA A 196 -21.48 25.57 -35.23
N SER A 197 -20.90 26.72 -34.89
CA SER A 197 -19.60 26.76 -34.22
C SER A 197 -19.75 26.34 -32.76
N ARG A 198 -18.75 25.62 -32.23
CA ARG A 198 -18.73 25.17 -30.83
C ARG A 198 -17.39 25.50 -30.17
N ALA A 199 -17.44 26.15 -29.01
CA ALA A 199 -16.26 26.37 -28.18
C ALA A 199 -15.79 25.04 -27.61
N GLY A 200 -14.49 24.75 -27.70
CA GLY A 200 -13.91 23.51 -27.12
C GLY A 200 -13.73 23.58 -25.61
N LEU A 201 -13.42 22.44 -25.04
CA LEU A 201 -13.23 22.29 -23.59
C LEU A 201 -12.04 23.12 -23.07
N PHE A 202 -11.01 23.37 -23.86
CA PHE A 202 -9.96 24.32 -23.52
C PHE A 202 -10.49 25.73 -23.26
N ARG A 203 -11.42 26.22 -24.09
CA ARG A 203 -12.06 27.52 -23.86
C ARG A 203 -12.98 27.50 -22.62
N ALA A 204 -13.67 26.38 -22.36
CA ALA A 204 -14.50 26.21 -21.17
C ALA A 204 -13.68 26.25 -19.90
N ALA A 205 -12.41 25.83 -19.95
CA ALA A 205 -11.47 25.82 -18.82
C ALA A 205 -10.67 27.15 -18.69
N GLN A 206 -11.04 28.20 -19.40
CA GLN A 206 -10.31 29.49 -19.38
C GLN A 206 -10.13 30.02 -17.95
N ALA A 207 -8.92 30.49 -17.64
CA ALA A 207 -8.46 30.91 -16.31
C ALA A 207 -8.57 29.83 -15.22
N GLY A 208 -8.86 28.58 -15.59
CA GLY A 208 -9.07 27.43 -14.75
C GLY A 208 -8.12 26.27 -15.03
N THR A 209 -8.63 25.06 -14.89
CA THR A 209 -7.87 23.82 -15.07
C THR A 209 -8.64 22.85 -15.96
N LEU A 210 -7.98 22.32 -16.99
CA LEU A 210 -8.48 21.19 -17.76
C LEU A 210 -7.88 19.90 -17.19
N PHE A 211 -8.75 19.00 -16.69
CA PHE A 211 -8.34 17.69 -16.20
C PHE A 211 -8.59 16.62 -17.26
N LEU A 212 -7.51 16.03 -17.79
CA LEU A 212 -7.53 14.99 -18.82
C LEU A 212 -7.31 13.64 -18.16
N ASP A 213 -8.39 12.92 -17.87
CA ASP A 213 -8.30 11.55 -17.35
C ASP A 213 -8.09 10.55 -18.48
N GLU A 214 -7.29 9.51 -18.21
CA GLU A 214 -6.86 8.47 -19.15
C GLU A 214 -6.22 9.05 -20.43
N ILE A 215 -5.26 9.98 -20.24
CA ILE A 215 -4.58 10.69 -21.34
C ILE A 215 -3.86 9.73 -22.32
N GLY A 216 -3.46 8.55 -21.86
CA GLY A 216 -2.84 7.51 -22.69
C GLY A 216 -3.76 6.92 -23.76
N GLU A 217 -5.06 7.26 -23.76
CA GLU A 217 -6.03 6.81 -24.76
C GLU A 217 -6.12 7.76 -25.96
N LEU A 218 -5.47 8.94 -25.90
CA LEU A 218 -5.49 9.91 -26.99
C LEU A 218 -4.75 9.39 -28.25
N ALA A 219 -5.36 9.57 -29.40
CA ALA A 219 -4.72 9.27 -30.68
C ALA A 219 -3.49 10.19 -30.92
N PRO A 220 -2.44 9.71 -31.64
CA PRO A 220 -1.20 10.46 -31.88
C PRO A 220 -1.42 11.87 -32.50
N GLU A 221 -2.44 12.05 -33.33
CA GLU A 221 -2.80 13.32 -33.96
C GLU A 221 -3.27 14.34 -32.90
N ILE A 222 -4.03 13.89 -31.94
CA ILE A 222 -4.53 14.71 -30.82
C ILE A 222 -3.39 15.05 -29.85
N GLN A 223 -2.50 14.09 -29.60
CA GLN A 223 -1.31 14.33 -28.80
C GLN A 223 -0.42 15.45 -29.37
N ALA A 224 -0.23 15.49 -30.68
CA ALA A 224 0.52 16.57 -31.35
C ALA A 224 -0.12 17.96 -31.17
N LYS A 225 -1.46 18.03 -31.20
CA LYS A 225 -2.17 19.28 -30.94
C LYS A 225 -2.12 19.69 -29.48
N LEU A 226 -2.24 18.73 -28.57
CA LEU A 226 -2.11 18.96 -27.13
C LEU A 226 -0.72 19.52 -26.78
N LEU A 227 0.34 18.97 -27.37
CA LEU A 227 1.70 19.50 -27.18
C LEU A 227 1.79 21.00 -27.59
N ARG A 228 1.25 21.37 -28.74
CA ARG A 228 1.24 22.79 -29.18
C ARG A 228 0.53 23.67 -28.15
N VAL A 229 -0.59 23.22 -27.63
CA VAL A 229 -1.32 23.96 -26.58
C VAL A 229 -0.48 24.16 -25.31
N LEU A 230 0.23 23.14 -24.90
CA LEU A 230 1.11 23.21 -23.69
C LEU A 230 2.32 24.13 -23.90
N GLU A 231 2.82 24.25 -25.16
CA GLU A 231 3.97 25.09 -25.51
C GLU A 231 3.58 26.53 -25.83
N ALA A 232 2.60 26.69 -26.73
CA ALA A 232 2.22 28.01 -27.28
C ALA A 232 1.14 28.72 -26.45
N ARG A 233 0.49 28.02 -25.50
CA ARG A 233 -0.69 28.52 -24.78
C ARG A 233 -1.76 29.08 -25.71
N SER A 234 -1.94 28.46 -26.88
CA SER A 234 -2.93 28.82 -27.88
C SER A 234 -3.63 27.57 -28.40
N ILE A 235 -4.88 27.78 -28.90
CA ILE A 235 -5.65 26.73 -29.57
C ILE A 235 -6.06 27.23 -30.95
N ARG A 236 -6.19 26.29 -31.91
CA ARG A 236 -6.80 26.55 -33.21
C ARG A 236 -8.02 25.65 -33.38
N PRO A 237 -9.24 26.17 -33.32
CA PRO A 237 -10.46 25.40 -33.61
C PRO A 237 -10.41 24.78 -35.02
N ILE A 238 -11.09 23.64 -35.18
CA ILE A 238 -11.18 23.00 -36.51
C ILE A 238 -11.86 23.97 -37.49
N GLY A 239 -11.25 24.17 -38.67
CA GLY A 239 -11.73 25.11 -39.68
C GLY A 239 -11.35 26.57 -39.44
N ALA A 240 -10.80 26.95 -38.30
CA ALA A 240 -10.34 28.30 -38.03
C ALA A 240 -8.94 28.57 -38.63
N VAL A 241 -8.74 29.81 -39.13
CA VAL A 241 -7.43 30.27 -39.60
C VAL A 241 -6.60 30.85 -38.46
N ALA A 242 -7.24 31.56 -37.54
CA ALA A 242 -6.58 32.24 -36.43
C ALA A 242 -6.43 31.32 -35.21
N GLU A 243 -5.33 31.51 -34.50
CA GLU A 243 -5.13 30.94 -33.18
C GLU A 243 -5.73 31.85 -32.10
N ALA A 244 -6.23 31.25 -31.02
CA ALA A 244 -6.74 31.97 -29.87
C ALA A 244 -5.87 31.64 -28.65
N LEU A 245 -5.38 32.69 -27.98
CA LEU A 245 -4.65 32.53 -26.74
C LEU A 245 -5.58 31.98 -25.63
N ILE A 246 -5.04 31.10 -24.80
CA ILE A 246 -5.74 30.53 -23.67
C ILE A 246 -4.86 30.60 -22.43
N ASP A 247 -5.50 30.80 -21.30
CA ASP A 247 -4.90 30.64 -19.95
C ASP A 247 -5.56 29.45 -19.27
N VAL A 248 -5.00 28.25 -19.49
CA VAL A 248 -5.53 27.00 -18.95
C VAL A 248 -4.38 26.18 -18.40
N ARG A 249 -4.52 25.75 -17.16
CA ARG A 249 -3.62 24.75 -16.58
C ARG A 249 -4.08 23.35 -16.97
N VAL A 250 -3.15 22.48 -17.34
CA VAL A 250 -3.45 21.08 -17.66
C VAL A 250 -3.03 20.19 -16.50
N VAL A 251 -3.96 19.36 -16.02
CA VAL A 251 -3.70 18.23 -15.14
C VAL A 251 -4.10 16.96 -15.90
N ALA A 252 -3.16 16.07 -16.13
CA ALA A 252 -3.39 14.81 -16.83
C ALA A 252 -3.33 13.63 -15.87
N ALA A 253 -4.09 12.57 -16.14
CA ALA A 253 -4.03 11.34 -15.37
C ALA A 253 -4.05 10.12 -16.28
N THR A 254 -3.40 9.03 -15.82
CA THR A 254 -3.46 7.75 -16.52
C THR A 254 -3.13 6.58 -15.57
N ASN A 255 -3.62 5.40 -15.92
CA ASN A 255 -3.22 4.13 -15.33
C ASN A 255 -2.20 3.37 -16.18
N ARG A 256 -1.87 3.86 -17.39
CA ARG A 256 -0.90 3.24 -18.29
C ARG A 256 0.53 3.69 -17.97
N ASP A 257 1.49 2.82 -18.26
CA ASP A 257 2.91 3.18 -18.32
C ASP A 257 3.18 3.94 -19.62
N LEU A 258 3.18 5.29 -19.55
CA LEU A 258 3.42 6.13 -20.72
C LEU A 258 4.85 5.94 -21.26
N GLY A 259 5.83 5.58 -20.45
CA GLY A 259 7.18 5.26 -20.94
C GLY A 259 7.17 4.05 -21.86
N HIS A 260 6.43 3.02 -21.48
CA HIS A 260 6.20 1.85 -22.33
C HIS A 260 5.42 2.22 -23.62
N GLU A 261 4.40 3.09 -23.52
CA GLU A 261 3.64 3.55 -24.68
C GLU A 261 4.51 4.36 -25.66
N VAL A 262 5.45 5.17 -25.15
CA VAL A 262 6.44 5.90 -25.95
C VAL A 262 7.37 4.93 -26.69
N ALA A 263 7.90 3.92 -26.00
CA ALA A 263 8.80 2.93 -26.61
C ALA A 263 8.12 2.15 -27.78
N HIS A 264 6.79 2.02 -27.75
CA HIS A 264 6.01 1.36 -28.79
C HIS A 264 5.38 2.30 -29.81
N GLY A 265 5.71 3.61 -29.79
CA GLY A 265 5.21 4.60 -30.72
C GLY A 265 3.71 4.95 -30.59
N ARG A 266 3.04 4.54 -29.49
CA ARG A 266 1.63 4.86 -29.22
C ARG A 266 1.46 6.16 -28.48
N PHE A 267 2.52 6.64 -27.82
CA PHE A 267 2.54 7.95 -27.18
C PHE A 267 3.78 8.74 -27.63
N ARG A 268 3.63 10.04 -27.87
CA ARG A 268 4.73 10.90 -28.35
C ARG A 268 5.72 11.20 -27.24
N ALA A 269 7.00 11.07 -27.52
CA ALA A 269 8.08 11.33 -26.56
C ALA A 269 8.16 12.81 -26.14
N ASP A 270 7.87 13.74 -27.06
CA ASP A 270 7.87 15.17 -26.78
C ASP A 270 6.73 15.60 -25.85
N LEU A 271 5.52 15.08 -26.05
CA LEU A 271 4.39 15.30 -25.14
C LEU A 271 4.66 14.66 -23.77
N TYR A 272 5.21 13.44 -23.74
CA TYR A 272 5.58 12.78 -22.49
C TYR A 272 6.57 13.62 -21.68
N ALA A 273 7.63 14.14 -22.30
CA ALA A 273 8.60 15.01 -21.65
C ALA A 273 7.95 16.26 -21.04
N ARG A 274 6.99 16.85 -21.75
CA ARG A 274 6.26 18.04 -21.27
C ARG A 274 5.31 17.76 -20.12
N LEU A 275 4.64 16.61 -20.12
CA LEU A 275 3.72 16.19 -19.05
C LEU A 275 4.45 15.75 -17.78
N THR A 276 5.66 15.21 -17.92
CA THR A 276 6.45 14.68 -16.77
C THR A 276 7.27 15.75 -16.05
N GLU A 277 7.11 17.04 -16.33
CA GLU A 277 7.71 18.12 -15.55
C GLU A 277 7.30 18.07 -14.07
N SER A 278 6.07 17.63 -13.80
CA SER A 278 5.58 17.40 -12.45
C SER A 278 4.76 16.11 -12.39
N VAL A 279 5.27 15.10 -11.70
CA VAL A 279 4.60 13.80 -11.59
C VAL A 279 4.20 13.54 -10.16
N VAL A 280 2.94 13.17 -9.95
CA VAL A 280 2.43 12.70 -8.64
C VAL A 280 1.91 11.27 -8.82
N GLN A 281 2.42 10.35 -8.03
CA GLN A 281 2.02 8.96 -8.07
C GLN A 281 1.06 8.62 -6.93
N LEU A 282 -0.02 7.91 -7.24
CA LEU A 282 -0.93 7.30 -6.26
C LEU A 282 -0.75 5.79 -6.28
N ASP A 283 -0.29 5.24 -5.17
CA ASP A 283 -0.08 3.80 -5.04
C ASP A 283 -1.41 3.04 -4.96
N PRO A 284 -1.45 1.78 -5.43
CA PRO A 284 -2.64 0.94 -5.30
C PRO A 284 -2.93 0.62 -3.82
N LEU A 285 -4.20 0.37 -3.50
CA LEU A 285 -4.67 0.13 -2.14
C LEU A 285 -3.99 -1.08 -1.47
N ARG A 286 -3.63 -2.11 -2.25
CA ARG A 286 -2.89 -3.29 -1.77
C ARG A 286 -1.51 -2.96 -1.18
N ASP A 287 -0.88 -1.85 -1.62
CA ASP A 287 0.44 -1.43 -1.15
C ASP A 287 0.35 -0.46 0.04
N ARG A 288 -0.88 -0.05 0.40
CA ARG A 288 -1.20 0.83 1.54
C ARG A 288 -2.34 0.30 2.42
N PRO A 289 -2.21 -0.91 2.98
CA PRO A 289 -3.28 -1.53 3.79
C PRO A 289 -3.59 -0.74 5.07
N GLU A 290 -2.71 0.16 5.51
CA GLU A 290 -2.94 1.09 6.62
C GLU A 290 -4.13 2.04 6.36
N ASP A 291 -4.47 2.25 5.08
CA ASP A 291 -5.57 3.11 4.67
C ASP A 291 -6.93 2.37 4.66
N LEU A 292 -6.94 1.04 4.76
CA LEU A 292 -8.17 0.25 4.71
C LEU A 292 -9.13 0.59 5.85
N ALA A 293 -8.64 0.64 7.10
CA ALA A 293 -9.50 0.91 8.24
C ALA A 293 -10.11 2.33 8.18
N PRO A 294 -9.34 3.42 8.01
CA PRO A 294 -9.92 4.75 7.90
C PRO A 294 -10.84 4.92 6.69
N LEU A 295 -10.55 4.28 5.56
CA LEU A 295 -11.45 4.29 4.39
C LEU A 295 -12.73 3.52 4.65
N TRP A 296 -12.65 2.36 5.33
CA TRP A 296 -13.83 1.58 5.74
C TRP A 296 -14.75 2.42 6.63
N ASP A 297 -14.20 2.98 7.71
CA ASP A 297 -14.96 3.79 8.66
C ASP A 297 -15.60 5.01 7.98
N HIS A 298 -14.87 5.69 7.10
CA HIS A 298 -15.38 6.80 6.30
C HIS A 298 -16.57 6.39 5.43
N PHE A 299 -16.46 5.28 4.68
CA PHE A 299 -17.54 4.84 3.81
C PHE A 299 -18.74 4.31 4.59
N VAL A 300 -18.55 3.64 5.73
CA VAL A 300 -19.64 3.25 6.62
C VAL A 300 -20.38 4.50 7.12
N ALA A 301 -19.66 5.52 7.59
CA ALA A 301 -20.26 6.77 8.04
C ALA A 301 -21.01 7.52 6.91
N GLN A 302 -20.45 7.51 5.69
CA GLN A 302 -21.04 8.19 4.54
C GLN A 302 -22.28 7.47 3.98
N LEU A 303 -22.25 6.14 3.89
CA LEU A 303 -23.28 5.35 3.20
C LEU A 303 -24.35 4.81 4.15
N GLY A 304 -24.01 4.64 5.42
CA GLY A 304 -24.91 4.11 6.45
C GLY A 304 -24.72 4.82 7.81
N PRO A 305 -25.04 6.13 7.93
CA PRO A 305 -24.72 6.93 9.11
C PRO A 305 -25.34 6.43 10.42
N ARG A 306 -26.31 5.52 10.35
CA ARG A 306 -26.94 4.89 11.52
C ARG A 306 -26.44 3.48 11.79
N ALA A 307 -25.68 2.88 10.86
CA ALA A 307 -25.16 1.53 11.00
C ALA A 307 -23.78 1.56 11.70
N ARG A 308 -23.58 0.60 12.61
CA ARG A 308 -22.24 0.30 13.16
C ARG A 308 -21.77 -1.01 12.56
N LEU A 309 -20.95 -0.93 11.53
CA LEU A 309 -20.44 -2.08 10.81
C LEU A 309 -18.97 -2.25 11.15
N GLU A 310 -18.65 -3.23 11.98
CA GLU A 310 -17.31 -3.54 12.45
C GLU A 310 -16.72 -4.73 11.69
N LEU A 311 -15.41 -4.76 11.54
CA LEU A 311 -14.69 -5.90 10.95
C LEU A 311 -14.04 -6.72 12.05
N SER A 312 -14.19 -8.05 11.99
CA SER A 312 -13.33 -8.94 12.76
C SER A 312 -11.89 -8.86 12.26
N GLY A 313 -10.92 -9.22 13.11
CA GLY A 313 -9.51 -9.27 12.70
C GLY A 313 -9.27 -10.17 11.49
N ALA A 314 -9.96 -11.31 11.41
CA ALA A 314 -9.87 -12.22 10.27
C ALA A 314 -10.42 -11.60 8.97
N ALA A 315 -11.53 -10.88 9.05
CA ALA A 315 -12.07 -10.16 7.89
C ALA A 315 -11.13 -9.03 7.45
N PHE A 316 -10.60 -8.26 8.40
CA PHE A 316 -9.65 -7.20 8.08
C PHE A 316 -8.35 -7.74 7.46
N GLU A 317 -7.79 -8.83 8.00
CA GLU A 317 -6.61 -9.49 7.43
C GLU A 317 -6.88 -9.97 5.99
N ALA A 318 -8.02 -10.61 5.75
CA ALA A 318 -8.40 -11.06 4.41
C ALA A 318 -8.51 -9.89 3.42
N MET A 319 -9.07 -8.76 3.85
CA MET A 319 -9.13 -7.53 3.06
C MET A 319 -7.73 -6.93 2.82
N ALA A 320 -6.85 -6.95 3.81
CA ALA A 320 -5.49 -6.43 3.70
C ALA A 320 -4.60 -7.28 2.77
N LEU A 321 -4.91 -8.58 2.63
CA LEU A 321 -4.24 -9.50 1.71
C LEU A 321 -4.83 -9.47 0.29
N HIS A 322 -6.00 -8.85 0.10
CA HIS A 322 -6.66 -8.79 -1.20
C HIS A 322 -5.92 -7.86 -2.18
N ALA A 323 -5.97 -8.20 -3.47
CA ALA A 323 -5.25 -7.46 -4.52
C ALA A 323 -5.86 -6.09 -4.87
N TRP A 324 -7.15 -5.88 -4.56
CA TRP A 324 -7.91 -4.65 -4.84
C TRP A 324 -7.78 -4.16 -6.29
N PRO A 325 -8.20 -4.94 -7.29
CA PRO A 325 -8.05 -4.57 -8.70
C PRO A 325 -8.68 -3.22 -9.06
N PHE A 326 -9.74 -2.81 -8.36
CA PHE A 326 -10.37 -1.50 -8.53
C PHE A 326 -10.17 -0.56 -7.34
N ASN A 327 -9.23 -0.86 -6.47
CA ASN A 327 -8.75 -0.01 -5.38
C ASN A 327 -9.88 0.52 -4.47
N VAL A 328 -9.88 1.83 -4.18
CA VAL A 328 -10.86 2.47 -3.27
C VAL A 328 -12.30 2.38 -3.81
N ARG A 329 -12.47 2.32 -5.13
CA ARG A 329 -13.79 2.12 -5.75
C ARG A 329 -14.38 0.76 -5.38
N GLU A 330 -13.58 -0.29 -5.38
CA GLU A 330 -13.99 -1.64 -4.97
C GLU A 330 -14.31 -1.70 -3.48
N LEU A 331 -13.47 -1.10 -2.64
CA LEU A 331 -13.73 -1.01 -1.20
C LEU A 331 -15.07 -0.32 -0.90
N ARG A 332 -15.36 0.80 -1.57
CA ARG A 332 -16.65 1.49 -1.43
C ARG A 332 -17.83 0.60 -1.84
N GLN A 333 -17.70 -0.17 -2.90
CA GLN A 333 -18.73 -1.15 -3.33
C GLN A 333 -18.91 -2.26 -2.29
N LEU A 334 -17.82 -2.77 -1.72
CA LEU A 334 -17.87 -3.77 -0.65
C LEU A 334 -18.64 -3.24 0.58
N VAL A 335 -18.31 -2.03 1.05
CA VAL A 335 -19.04 -1.40 2.17
C VAL A 335 -20.51 -1.25 1.86
N ARG A 336 -20.86 -0.79 0.65
CA ARG A 336 -22.27 -0.66 0.22
C ARG A 336 -22.99 -2.00 0.23
N ALA A 337 -22.37 -3.06 -0.27
CA ALA A 337 -22.96 -4.41 -0.26
C ALA A 337 -23.13 -4.93 1.17
N ALA A 338 -22.15 -4.72 2.04
CA ALA A 338 -22.22 -5.12 3.44
C ALA A 338 -23.33 -4.39 4.21
N LEU A 339 -23.53 -3.08 3.98
CA LEU A 339 -24.62 -2.30 4.57
C LEU A 339 -26.02 -2.74 4.07
N LEU A 340 -26.11 -3.15 2.80
CA LEU A 340 -27.37 -3.71 2.26
C LEU A 340 -27.70 -5.08 2.88
N ALA A 341 -26.67 -5.91 3.11
CA ALA A 341 -26.86 -7.20 3.77
C ALA A 341 -27.15 -7.08 5.26
N ARG A 342 -26.64 -6.02 5.93
CA ARG A 342 -26.78 -5.76 7.37
C ARG A 342 -27.15 -4.30 7.66
N PRO A 343 -28.39 -3.90 7.41
CA PRO A 343 -28.82 -2.49 7.58
C PRO A 343 -28.69 -1.99 9.02
N GLY A 344 -28.79 -2.87 10.02
CA GLY A 344 -28.62 -2.56 11.45
C GLY A 344 -27.15 -2.51 11.91
N GLY A 345 -26.21 -2.87 11.05
CA GLY A 345 -24.80 -3.03 11.42
C GLY A 345 -24.47 -4.38 12.02
N GLY A 346 -23.42 -4.45 12.82
CA GLY A 346 -22.89 -5.66 13.47
C GLY A 346 -21.47 -5.98 13.01
N GLN A 347 -20.90 -7.06 13.52
CA GLN A 347 -19.55 -7.50 13.16
C GLN A 347 -19.58 -8.38 11.89
N LEU A 348 -18.72 -8.07 10.94
CA LEU A 348 -18.47 -8.87 9.74
C LEU A 348 -17.32 -9.84 9.98
N GLY A 349 -17.60 -11.13 9.79
CA GLY A 349 -16.58 -12.18 9.75
C GLY A 349 -16.00 -12.37 8.35
N ILE A 350 -15.04 -13.30 8.24
CA ILE A 350 -14.44 -13.66 6.96
C ILE A 350 -15.47 -14.26 5.99
N ASP A 351 -16.44 -15.00 6.53
CA ASP A 351 -17.50 -15.65 5.74
C ASP A 351 -18.50 -14.66 5.12
N ASP A 352 -18.54 -13.44 5.62
CA ASP A 352 -19.37 -12.35 5.10
C ASP A 352 -18.72 -11.63 3.90
N LEU A 353 -17.43 -11.86 3.67
CA LEU A 353 -16.70 -11.27 2.56
C LEU A 353 -16.94 -12.05 1.25
N PRO A 354 -16.74 -11.41 0.09
CA PRO A 354 -16.77 -12.10 -1.19
C PRO A 354 -15.80 -13.30 -1.24
N PRO A 355 -16.15 -14.42 -1.90
CA PRO A 355 -15.31 -15.62 -1.93
C PRO A 355 -13.87 -15.39 -2.41
N ALA A 356 -13.65 -14.39 -3.25
CA ALA A 356 -12.32 -14.01 -3.72
C ALA A 356 -11.41 -13.49 -2.58
N MET A 357 -11.98 -12.94 -1.51
CA MET A 357 -11.26 -12.43 -0.34
C MET A 357 -11.12 -13.47 0.77
N GLN A 358 -11.94 -14.53 0.78
CA GLN A 358 -11.92 -15.55 1.83
C GLN A 358 -10.72 -16.50 1.72
N ARG A 359 -10.02 -16.51 0.57
CA ARG A 359 -8.89 -17.41 0.35
C ARG A 359 -7.62 -16.81 0.93
N PRO A 360 -6.89 -17.56 1.79
CA PRO A 360 -5.54 -17.16 2.17
C PRO A 360 -4.69 -17.01 0.91
N ARG A 361 -3.75 -16.08 0.92
CA ARG A 361 -2.79 -15.92 -0.19
C ARG A 361 -2.15 -17.27 -0.46
N GLN A 362 -2.36 -17.86 -1.63
CA GLN A 362 -1.71 -19.12 -1.98
C GLN A 362 -0.20 -18.95 -1.92
N GLY A 363 0.39 -19.61 -0.92
CA GLY A 363 1.78 -20.05 -0.91
C GLY A 363 2.85 -18.97 -0.88
N ARG A 364 3.34 -18.66 0.33
CA ARG A 364 4.80 -18.50 0.45
C ARG A 364 5.44 -19.81 -0.03
N PRO A 365 6.45 -19.80 -0.92
CA PRO A 365 7.25 -20.99 -1.18
C PRO A 365 7.89 -21.40 0.16
N GLY A 366 7.35 -22.43 0.82
CA GLY A 366 7.84 -22.92 2.10
C GLY A 366 6.82 -23.08 3.23
N ALA A 367 5.66 -22.44 3.19
CA ALA A 367 4.60 -22.64 4.19
C ALA A 367 3.83 -23.94 3.89
N LYS A 368 4.20 -25.03 4.51
CA LYS A 368 3.38 -26.25 4.60
C LYS A 368 2.32 -26.01 5.69
N ALA A 369 1.05 -25.89 5.29
CA ALA A 369 -0.07 -26.10 6.18
C ALA A 369 0.06 -27.49 6.78
N ASP A 370 -0.14 -27.62 8.11
CA ASP A 370 -0.17 -28.90 8.86
C ASP A 370 1.14 -29.69 8.90
N ALA A 371 2.28 -29.07 9.12
CA ALA A 371 3.46 -29.78 9.59
C ALA A 371 3.56 -29.65 11.11
N LYS A 372 3.43 -30.79 11.82
CA LYS A 372 3.96 -30.96 13.19
C LYS A 372 5.38 -30.37 13.24
N PRO A 373 5.81 -29.74 14.35
CA PRO A 373 7.11 -29.08 14.46
C PRO A 373 8.28 -30.04 14.63
N ASP A 374 8.43 -31.02 13.72
CA ASP A 374 9.45 -32.08 13.81
C ASP A 374 10.34 -32.16 12.56
N GLY A 375 10.77 -31.02 12.01
CA GLY A 375 11.82 -30.99 10.98
C GLY A 375 12.85 -29.89 11.26
N PRO A 376 14.16 -30.13 11.03
CA PRO A 376 15.17 -29.13 11.23
C PRO A 376 14.94 -27.94 10.27
N PRO A 377 15.09 -26.68 10.76
CA PRO A 377 14.92 -25.49 9.93
C PRO A 377 15.93 -25.47 8.78
N THR A 378 15.49 -24.99 7.62
CA THR A 378 16.33 -24.87 6.42
C THR A 378 17.52 -23.94 6.71
N PRO A 379 18.76 -24.32 6.35
CA PRO A 379 19.95 -23.54 6.69
C PRO A 379 19.96 -22.17 5.98
N PRO A 380 20.39 -21.10 6.66
CA PRO A 380 20.50 -19.78 6.06
C PRO A 380 21.66 -19.72 5.05
N LEU A 381 21.42 -19.04 3.94
CA LEU A 381 22.38 -18.81 2.85
C LEU A 381 23.69 -18.09 3.24
N LEU A 382 23.77 -17.52 4.45
CA LEU A 382 24.90 -16.67 4.89
C LEU A 382 26.01 -17.39 5.69
N LEU A 383 25.84 -18.66 6.04
CA LEU A 383 26.92 -19.45 6.62
C LEU A 383 27.48 -20.53 5.66
N ALA A 384 27.16 -20.42 4.37
CA ALA A 384 27.65 -21.34 3.33
C ALA A 384 29.15 -21.23 3.02
N GLY A 385 29.93 -20.50 3.82
CA GLY A 385 31.35 -20.20 3.58
C GLY A 385 32.29 -20.55 4.72
N GLY A 386 32.05 -21.59 5.53
CA GLY A 386 33.09 -22.08 6.45
C GLY A 386 33.37 -21.23 7.69
N GLU A 387 32.65 -20.14 7.91
CA GLU A 387 32.82 -19.25 9.06
C GLU A 387 32.42 -19.93 10.38
N VAL A 388 33.22 -19.66 11.42
CA VAL A 388 32.97 -20.15 12.78
C VAL A 388 31.96 -19.21 13.45
N PRO A 389 30.82 -19.69 13.98
CA PRO A 389 29.88 -18.84 14.68
C PRO A 389 30.52 -18.09 15.84
N SER A 390 30.12 -16.83 16.06
CA SER A 390 30.52 -16.08 17.25
C SER A 390 29.95 -16.73 18.52
N PRO A 391 30.51 -16.47 19.71
CA PRO A 391 29.99 -17.02 20.98
C PRO A 391 28.51 -16.69 21.24
N ARG A 392 28.07 -15.53 20.79
CA ARG A 392 26.66 -15.08 20.91
C ARG A 392 25.75 -15.86 19.97
N GLN A 393 26.16 -16.04 18.73
CA GLN A 393 25.43 -16.85 17.74
C GLN A 393 25.35 -18.32 18.19
N LEU A 394 26.44 -18.86 18.74
CA LEU A 394 26.47 -20.25 19.22
C LEU A 394 25.54 -20.48 20.43
N ARG A 395 25.45 -19.52 21.35
CA ARG A 395 24.48 -19.56 22.46
C ARG A 395 23.05 -19.54 21.94
N GLN A 396 22.75 -18.65 21.01
CA GLN A 396 21.43 -18.55 20.39
C GLN A 396 21.04 -19.85 19.68
N LEU A 397 21.97 -20.50 18.95
CA LEU A 397 21.72 -21.82 18.36
C LEU A 397 21.42 -22.88 19.40
N VAL A 398 22.18 -22.91 20.51
CA VAL A 398 21.92 -23.89 21.58
C VAL A 398 20.56 -23.67 22.23
N GLU A 399 20.16 -22.43 22.42
CA GLU A 399 18.84 -22.07 22.93
C GLU A 399 17.73 -22.45 21.94
N GLU A 400 17.92 -22.10 20.66
CA GLU A 400 17.00 -22.34 19.58
C GLU A 400 16.73 -23.82 19.30
N PHE A 401 17.77 -24.64 19.40
CA PHE A 401 17.68 -26.10 19.24
C PHE A 401 17.57 -26.84 20.59
N HIS A 402 17.21 -26.14 21.67
CA HIS A 402 17.02 -26.72 23.00
C HIS A 402 18.18 -27.64 23.43
N GLY A 403 19.42 -27.25 23.16
CA GLY A 403 20.60 -28.01 23.46
C GLY A 403 20.84 -29.25 22.58
N ASN A 404 20.04 -29.44 21.50
CA ASN A 404 20.22 -30.58 20.59
C ASN A 404 21.36 -30.36 19.60
N VAL A 405 22.55 -30.78 19.98
CA VAL A 405 23.77 -30.62 19.17
C VAL A 405 23.71 -31.35 17.80
N LYS A 406 22.87 -32.41 17.70
CA LYS A 406 22.65 -33.11 16.43
C LYS A 406 21.99 -32.19 15.40
N ASP A 407 20.96 -31.47 15.83
CA ASP A 407 20.19 -30.59 14.96
C ASP A 407 20.99 -29.33 14.66
N ILE A 408 21.76 -28.78 15.62
CA ILE A 408 22.71 -27.70 15.37
C ILE A 408 23.76 -28.09 14.31
N ALA A 409 24.30 -29.31 14.40
CA ALA A 409 25.29 -29.81 13.45
C ALA A 409 24.70 -29.97 12.05
N ALA A 410 23.48 -30.54 11.94
CA ALA A 410 22.74 -30.66 10.70
C ALA A 410 22.41 -29.27 10.10
N PHE A 411 21.98 -28.33 10.93
CA PHE A 411 21.67 -26.96 10.57
C PHE A 411 22.88 -26.20 9.99
N LEU A 412 24.05 -26.31 10.62
CA LEU A 412 25.28 -25.65 10.19
C LEU A 412 26.04 -26.42 9.08
N GLY A 413 25.57 -27.60 8.68
CA GLY A 413 26.29 -28.47 7.75
C GLY A 413 27.66 -28.89 8.27
N LYS A 414 27.83 -29.05 9.59
CA LYS A 414 29.11 -29.37 10.26
C LYS A 414 29.02 -30.69 11.04
N ASP A 415 30.18 -31.27 11.33
CA ASP A 415 30.27 -32.45 12.19
C ASP A 415 29.95 -32.10 13.67
N ARG A 416 29.26 -32.99 14.39
CA ARG A 416 28.94 -32.81 15.82
C ARG A 416 30.19 -32.55 16.68
N LYS A 417 31.33 -33.18 16.33
CA LYS A 417 32.60 -32.97 17.04
C LYS A 417 33.06 -31.51 16.91
N GLN A 418 32.79 -30.87 15.78
CA GLN A 418 33.13 -29.49 15.57
C GLN A 418 32.26 -28.54 16.36
N ILE A 419 30.96 -28.83 16.47
CA ILE A 419 30.04 -28.07 17.32
C ILE A 419 30.45 -28.21 18.80
N TYR A 420 30.71 -29.41 19.30
CA TYR A 420 31.20 -29.60 20.67
C TYR A 420 32.50 -28.86 20.94
N ARG A 421 33.41 -28.76 19.97
CA ARG A 421 34.65 -27.98 20.08
C ARG A 421 34.37 -26.51 20.27
N TRP A 422 33.44 -25.94 19.50
CA TRP A 422 33.03 -24.53 19.61
C TRP A 422 32.33 -24.25 20.94
N LEU A 423 31.39 -25.10 21.36
CA LEU A 423 30.70 -25.01 22.66
C LEU A 423 31.68 -24.98 23.82
N ARG A 424 32.70 -25.88 23.81
CA ARG A 424 33.76 -25.90 24.82
C ARG A 424 34.64 -24.66 24.80
N ARG A 425 35.04 -24.19 23.62
CA ARG A 425 35.80 -22.96 23.47
C ARG A 425 35.10 -21.79 24.13
N ASP A 426 33.81 -21.67 23.89
CA ASP A 426 32.99 -20.50 24.29
C ASP A 426 32.28 -20.73 25.66
N ARG A 427 32.61 -21.83 26.34
CA ARG A 427 32.06 -22.20 27.65
C ARG A 427 30.52 -22.24 27.69
N ILE A 428 29.92 -22.81 26.65
CA ILE A 428 28.48 -23.00 26.54
C ILE A 428 28.13 -24.44 26.82
N ASP A 429 27.28 -24.67 27.81
CA ASP A 429 26.78 -26.00 28.16
C ASP A 429 25.44 -26.26 27.48
N PRO A 430 25.35 -27.13 26.46
CA PRO A 430 24.12 -27.43 25.77
C PRO A 430 23.07 -28.12 26.66
N ASP A 431 23.49 -28.82 27.72
CA ASP A 431 22.57 -29.54 28.57
C ASP A 431 21.80 -28.61 29.52
N ALA A 432 22.32 -27.40 29.79
CA ALA A 432 21.62 -26.38 30.54
C ALA A 432 20.33 -25.90 29.82
N TYR A 433 20.26 -26.01 28.51
CA TYR A 433 19.13 -25.60 27.68
C TYR A 433 18.13 -26.72 27.38
N ARG A 434 18.45 -27.99 27.75
CA ARG A 434 17.54 -29.16 27.65
C ARG A 434 16.52 -29.24 28.77
N ARG A 435 16.73 -28.54 29.89
CA ARG A 435 15.93 -28.66 31.11
C ARG A 435 14.74 -27.68 31.20
N GLY A 436 14.43 -26.95 30.15
CA GLY A 436 13.32 -25.98 30.11
C GLY A 436 11.96 -26.52 29.64
N SER A 437 11.75 -27.84 29.60
CA SER A 437 10.48 -28.48 29.25
C SER A 437 10.00 -29.33 30.46
N GLY A 438 9.54 -28.65 31.49
CA GLY A 438 8.85 -29.23 32.62
C GLY A 438 7.65 -28.37 32.98
#